data_291a22b09c7708212c9d5e4737f7a800
#
_entry.id   291a22b09c7708212c9d5e4737f7a800
#
_cell.length_a   1.000
_cell.length_b   1.000
_cell.length_c   1.000
_cell.angle_alpha   90.00
_cell.angle_beta   90.00
_cell.angle_gamma   90.00
#
_symmetry.space_group_name_H-M   'P 1'
#
loop_
_entity.id
_entity.type
_entity.pdbx_description
1 polymer ?
#
loop_
_entity_poly.entity_id
_entity_poly.type
_entity_poly.pdbx_seq_one_letter_code
_entity_poly.pdbx_strand_id
1 'polypeptide(L)'
;MKFLHLADLHLGKRVNGFDMLEDQRFILEQILTLCDKHGAEAVVLAGDIYDTPVPPAAACTLLDWFLTQLATRKIPVLAVSGNHDSAERLDFASGLLAEQGVYIAGRFTGAPRQVVLHDRHGAIEFTLLPFVRAATVRHYLPDADITDYDSAVGAALAVCEPAAPRRVLVAHQMVVSGVCPPQLSGSETAPLTVGTVDSIDAARFAGFCYAALGHIHRAQRVGIDAVRYAGSPLCYHLDECGAQKSVTLVRIGKRGVEKIEPLPLTPRRAIRHLTGPLAKLVEHPTDTEDYIWATLTDPTPLPDAMAQLRAAYPNAMRLDYQPQGAAAQPADMTQAVRGKPFAELFQDFFTKMNGRPLTTEEVLAVKKLREEASKIE
;
A
#
# COMPACT_ATOMS: atom_id res chain seq x y z
N MET A 1 -18.14 -8.99 -18.46
CA MET A 1 -18.13 -8.88 -16.98
C MET A 1 -17.65 -7.53 -16.55
N LYS A 2 -18.25 -6.95 -15.51
CA LYS A 2 -17.76 -5.74 -14.83
C LYS A 2 -17.34 -6.12 -13.43
N PHE A 3 -16.16 -5.69 -12.97
CA PHE A 3 -15.76 -5.89 -11.60
C PHE A 3 -15.08 -4.64 -11.03
N LEU A 4 -15.16 -4.48 -9.71
CA LEU A 4 -14.39 -3.45 -8.99
C LEU A 4 -13.08 -4.07 -8.53
N HIS A 5 -11.97 -3.39 -8.80
CA HIS A 5 -10.64 -3.73 -8.33
C HIS A 5 -10.26 -2.78 -7.19
N LEU A 6 -10.03 -3.38 -6.04
CA LEU A 6 -9.65 -2.78 -4.76
C LEU A 6 -8.36 -3.42 -4.27
N ALA A 7 -7.60 -2.69 -3.46
CA ALA A 7 -6.43 -3.19 -2.75
C ALA A 7 -6.16 -2.33 -1.51
N ASP A 8 -5.24 -2.76 -0.68
CA ASP A 8 -4.64 -1.96 0.38
C ASP A 8 -5.70 -1.32 1.31
N LEU A 9 -6.66 -2.15 1.77
CA LEU A 9 -7.72 -1.72 2.68
C LEU A 9 -7.16 -1.37 4.06
N HIS A 10 -6.12 -2.10 4.51
CA HIS A 10 -5.48 -1.94 5.80
C HIS A 10 -6.47 -1.80 6.96
N LEU A 11 -7.47 -2.70 7.02
CA LEU A 11 -8.49 -2.64 8.06
C LEU A 11 -7.87 -2.71 9.46
N GLY A 12 -8.27 -1.76 10.32
CA GLY A 12 -7.72 -1.61 11.65
C GLY A 12 -6.48 -0.73 11.74
N LYS A 13 -6.11 -0.04 10.65
CA LYS A 13 -4.98 0.89 10.63
C LYS A 13 -5.19 2.05 11.58
N ARG A 14 -4.10 2.42 12.25
CA ARG A 14 -4.02 3.65 13.05
C ARG A 14 -3.01 4.60 12.40
N VAL A 15 -3.41 5.83 12.13
CA VAL A 15 -2.54 6.87 11.59
C VAL A 15 -2.24 7.89 12.69
N ASN A 16 -0.97 8.03 13.08
CA ASN A 16 -0.54 8.93 14.17
C ASN A 16 -1.37 8.78 15.46
N GLY A 17 -1.76 7.54 15.79
CA GLY A 17 -2.56 7.23 16.97
C GLY A 17 -4.08 7.31 16.78
N PHE A 18 -4.58 7.88 15.70
CA PHE A 18 -6.01 7.91 15.37
C PHE A 18 -6.47 6.61 14.72
N ASP A 19 -7.58 6.09 15.21
CA ASP A 19 -8.20 4.89 14.68
C ASP A 19 -8.99 5.24 13.41
N MET A 20 -8.71 4.53 12.30
CA MET A 20 -9.33 4.79 11.01
C MET A 20 -10.57 3.94 10.74
N LEU A 21 -10.99 3.10 11.69
CA LEU A 21 -11.99 2.06 11.44
C LEU A 21 -13.36 2.61 11.00
N GLU A 22 -13.80 3.74 11.59
CA GLU A 22 -15.04 4.41 11.17
C GLU A 22 -14.95 4.97 9.74
N ASP A 23 -13.81 5.56 9.38
CA ASP A 23 -13.57 6.06 8.03
C ASP A 23 -13.48 4.92 7.02
N GLN A 24 -12.86 3.79 7.42
CA GLN A 24 -12.81 2.57 6.62
C GLN A 24 -14.21 2.00 6.39
N ARG A 25 -15.05 1.96 7.42
CA ARG A 25 -16.46 1.53 7.27
C ARG A 25 -17.20 2.43 6.28
N PHE A 26 -17.10 3.73 6.43
CA PHE A 26 -17.75 4.71 5.56
C PHE A 26 -17.33 4.52 4.08
N ILE A 27 -16.04 4.28 3.82
CA ILE A 27 -15.55 4.00 2.47
C ILE A 27 -16.08 2.67 1.92
N LEU A 28 -16.14 1.62 2.74
CA LEU A 28 -16.69 0.33 2.31
C LEU A 28 -18.20 0.46 1.96
N GLU A 29 -18.96 1.28 2.68
CA GLU A 29 -20.36 1.60 2.36
C GLU A 29 -20.49 2.33 1.01
N GLN A 30 -19.58 3.27 0.71
CA GLN A 30 -19.49 3.88 -0.63
C GLN A 30 -19.19 2.85 -1.72
N ILE A 31 -18.25 1.94 -1.47
CA ILE A 31 -17.88 0.89 -2.42
C ILE A 31 -19.07 -0.02 -2.72
N LEU A 32 -19.84 -0.42 -1.72
CA LEU A 32 -21.09 -1.17 -1.92
C LEU A 32 -22.10 -0.38 -2.79
N THR A 33 -22.25 0.91 -2.53
CA THR A 33 -23.08 1.79 -3.35
C THR A 33 -22.59 1.86 -4.80
N LEU A 34 -21.28 1.91 -5.01
CA LEU A 34 -20.68 1.87 -6.36
C LEU A 34 -20.90 0.52 -7.04
N CYS A 35 -20.84 -0.60 -6.30
CA CYS A 35 -21.20 -1.92 -6.83
C CYS A 35 -22.63 -1.92 -7.38
N ASP A 36 -23.59 -1.44 -6.59
CA ASP A 36 -24.99 -1.39 -6.97
C ASP A 36 -25.21 -0.44 -8.17
N LYS A 37 -24.65 0.78 -8.10
CA LYS A 37 -24.78 1.81 -9.14
C LYS A 37 -24.24 1.39 -10.50
N HIS A 38 -23.09 0.71 -10.53
CA HIS A 38 -22.42 0.32 -11.77
C HIS A 38 -22.77 -1.10 -12.22
N GLY A 39 -23.51 -1.84 -11.41
CA GLY A 39 -23.85 -3.24 -11.65
C GLY A 39 -22.58 -4.09 -11.70
N ALA A 40 -21.78 -4.06 -10.63
CA ALA A 40 -20.60 -4.89 -10.50
C ALA A 40 -21.01 -6.35 -10.39
N GLU A 41 -20.36 -7.21 -11.18
CA GLU A 41 -20.60 -8.65 -11.23
C GLU A 41 -19.55 -9.43 -10.42
N ALA A 42 -18.49 -8.75 -9.94
CA ALA A 42 -17.51 -9.28 -9.00
C ALA A 42 -16.76 -8.13 -8.30
N VAL A 43 -16.08 -8.45 -7.19
CA VAL A 43 -15.12 -7.57 -6.50
C VAL A 43 -13.79 -8.29 -6.35
N VAL A 44 -12.71 -7.62 -6.70
CA VAL A 44 -11.33 -8.09 -6.55
C VAL A 44 -10.67 -7.33 -5.40
N LEU A 45 -10.08 -8.05 -4.44
CA LEU A 45 -9.29 -7.52 -3.34
C LEU A 45 -7.83 -7.97 -3.51
N ALA A 46 -7.00 -7.08 -4.04
CA ALA A 46 -5.62 -7.41 -4.39
C ALA A 46 -4.64 -7.20 -3.21
N GLY A 47 -4.93 -7.79 -2.06
CA GLY A 47 -4.05 -7.88 -0.89
C GLY A 47 -4.11 -6.70 0.07
N ASP A 48 -3.37 -6.82 1.17
CA ASP A 48 -3.32 -5.91 2.33
C ASP A 48 -4.72 -5.56 2.83
N ILE A 49 -5.47 -6.63 3.11
CA ILE A 49 -6.84 -6.53 3.62
C ILE A 49 -6.81 -5.99 5.05
N TYR A 50 -5.91 -6.50 5.88
CA TYR A 50 -5.65 -6.02 7.23
C TYR A 50 -4.34 -5.23 7.31
N ASP A 51 -4.25 -4.31 8.27
CA ASP A 51 -3.03 -3.53 8.51
C ASP A 51 -1.91 -4.34 9.17
N THR A 52 -2.27 -5.39 9.91
CA THR A 52 -1.30 -6.23 10.65
C THR A 52 -1.68 -7.70 10.58
N PRO A 53 -0.70 -8.62 10.73
CA PRO A 53 -0.95 -10.07 10.71
C PRO A 53 -1.89 -10.56 11.83
N VAL A 54 -2.00 -9.78 12.92
CA VAL A 54 -2.95 -10.02 14.02
C VAL A 54 -3.89 -8.81 14.12
N PRO A 55 -4.96 -8.78 13.30
CA PRO A 55 -5.85 -7.63 13.26
C PRO A 55 -6.67 -7.49 14.54
N PRO A 56 -7.06 -6.27 14.93
CA PRO A 56 -8.03 -6.05 15.99
C PRO A 56 -9.37 -6.75 15.68
N ALA A 57 -10.06 -7.23 16.69
CA ALA A 57 -11.36 -7.91 16.52
C ALA A 57 -12.38 -7.03 15.75
N ALA A 58 -12.38 -5.72 15.99
CA ALA A 58 -13.25 -4.80 15.28
C ALA A 58 -12.97 -4.73 13.77
N ALA A 59 -11.70 -4.88 13.35
CA ALA A 59 -11.33 -4.96 11.93
C ALA A 59 -11.83 -6.27 11.31
N CYS A 60 -11.74 -7.39 12.04
CA CYS A 60 -12.29 -8.66 11.58
C CYS A 60 -13.83 -8.57 11.41
N THR A 61 -14.53 -7.96 12.36
CA THR A 61 -15.97 -7.72 12.28
C THR A 61 -16.34 -6.83 11.09
N LEU A 62 -15.51 -5.83 10.77
CA LEU A 62 -15.74 -4.96 9.63
C LEU A 62 -15.56 -5.70 8.29
N LEU A 63 -14.53 -6.56 8.18
CA LEU A 63 -14.36 -7.39 6.99
C LEU A 63 -15.51 -8.37 6.83
N ASP A 64 -15.89 -9.07 7.90
CA ASP A 64 -17.02 -10.02 7.90
C ASP A 64 -18.31 -9.35 7.42
N TRP A 65 -18.61 -8.16 7.95
CA TRP A 65 -19.74 -7.36 7.50
C TRP A 65 -19.65 -7.04 6.00
N PHE A 66 -18.49 -6.58 5.51
CA PHE A 66 -18.33 -6.21 4.11
C PHE A 66 -18.50 -7.41 3.17
N LEU A 67 -17.87 -8.54 3.48
CA LEU A 67 -18.01 -9.78 2.71
C LEU A 67 -19.46 -10.29 2.73
N THR A 68 -20.13 -10.21 3.88
CA THR A 68 -21.56 -10.57 4.02
C THR A 68 -22.45 -9.69 3.16
N GLN A 69 -22.18 -8.36 3.09
CA GLN A 69 -22.92 -7.45 2.22
C GLN A 69 -22.75 -7.79 0.73
N LEU A 70 -21.55 -8.20 0.31
CA LEU A 70 -21.28 -8.63 -1.07
C LEU A 70 -21.94 -9.98 -1.38
N ALA A 71 -21.82 -10.95 -0.48
CA ALA A 71 -22.47 -12.26 -0.61
C ALA A 71 -23.99 -12.14 -0.71
N THR A 72 -24.61 -11.30 0.12
CA THR A 72 -26.06 -11.03 0.08
C THR A 72 -26.50 -10.46 -1.28
N ARG A 73 -25.65 -9.65 -1.91
CA ARG A 73 -25.85 -9.11 -3.27
C ARG A 73 -25.54 -10.12 -4.35
N LYS A 74 -25.05 -11.32 -3.99
CA LYS A 74 -24.55 -12.35 -4.93
C LYS A 74 -23.42 -11.82 -5.83
N ILE A 75 -22.58 -10.95 -5.28
CA ILE A 75 -21.38 -10.42 -5.94
C ILE A 75 -20.19 -11.26 -5.48
N PRO A 76 -19.60 -12.10 -6.32
CA PRO A 76 -18.41 -12.87 -5.96
C PRO A 76 -17.26 -11.98 -5.56
N VAL A 77 -16.48 -12.43 -4.57
CA VAL A 77 -15.25 -11.78 -4.11
C VAL A 77 -14.06 -12.66 -4.44
N LEU A 78 -13.02 -12.06 -5.02
CA LEU A 78 -11.77 -12.71 -5.36
C LEU A 78 -10.64 -11.99 -4.63
N ALA A 79 -10.10 -12.61 -3.59
CA ALA A 79 -9.17 -11.98 -2.68
C ALA A 79 -7.84 -12.72 -2.60
N VAL A 80 -6.75 -11.99 -2.48
CA VAL A 80 -5.42 -12.52 -2.16
C VAL A 80 -4.89 -11.88 -0.88
N SER A 81 -3.95 -12.52 -0.19
CA SER A 81 -3.21 -11.86 0.89
C SER A 81 -2.16 -10.91 0.33
N GLY A 82 -1.89 -9.83 1.07
CA GLY A 82 -0.73 -8.97 0.89
C GLY A 82 0.38 -9.28 1.88
N ASN A 83 1.38 -8.40 1.94
CA ASN A 83 2.52 -8.57 2.84
C ASN A 83 2.23 -8.19 4.31
N HIS A 84 1.18 -7.42 4.57
CA HIS A 84 0.69 -7.09 5.91
C HIS A 84 -0.22 -8.19 6.49
N ASP A 85 -0.86 -8.96 5.64
CA ASP A 85 -1.79 -10.00 6.05
C ASP A 85 -1.08 -11.24 6.63
N SER A 86 -1.75 -11.95 7.57
CA SER A 86 -1.39 -13.34 7.85
C SER A 86 -2.06 -14.25 6.84
N ALA A 87 -1.24 -14.88 6.01
CA ALA A 87 -1.70 -15.82 4.97
C ALA A 87 -2.61 -16.91 5.55
N GLU A 88 -2.23 -17.49 6.72
CA GLU A 88 -2.96 -18.58 7.37
C GLU A 88 -4.31 -18.11 7.94
N ARG A 89 -4.36 -16.89 8.51
CA ARG A 89 -5.60 -16.34 9.08
C ARG A 89 -6.59 -15.97 8.01
N LEU A 90 -6.14 -15.40 6.88
CA LEU A 90 -7.02 -15.13 5.74
C LEU A 90 -7.49 -16.40 5.05
N ASP A 91 -6.67 -17.45 5.04
CA ASP A 91 -7.03 -18.72 4.42
C ASP A 91 -7.99 -19.55 5.30
N PHE A 92 -8.17 -19.15 6.57
CA PHE A 92 -9.09 -19.82 7.48
C PHE A 92 -10.51 -19.80 6.91
N ALA A 93 -11.14 -20.98 6.89
CA ALA A 93 -12.48 -21.21 6.35
C ALA A 93 -12.67 -20.84 4.86
N SER A 94 -11.59 -20.62 4.09
CA SER A 94 -11.67 -20.20 2.66
C SER A 94 -12.44 -21.21 1.80
N GLY A 95 -12.44 -22.48 2.14
CA GLY A 95 -13.25 -23.51 1.47
C GLY A 95 -14.75 -23.33 1.70
N LEU A 96 -15.16 -23.02 2.95
CA LEU A 96 -16.57 -22.76 3.27
C LEU A 96 -17.05 -21.44 2.66
N LEU A 97 -16.21 -20.42 2.66
CA LEU A 97 -16.50 -19.13 2.06
C LEU A 97 -16.68 -19.21 0.54
N ALA A 98 -15.96 -20.12 -0.12
CA ALA A 98 -16.09 -20.34 -1.55
C ALA A 98 -17.50 -20.78 -1.96
N GLU A 99 -18.20 -21.54 -1.14
CA GLU A 99 -19.60 -21.96 -1.36
C GLU A 99 -20.57 -20.74 -1.38
N GLN A 100 -20.14 -19.63 -0.79
CA GLN A 100 -20.88 -18.37 -0.78
C GLN A 100 -20.35 -17.36 -1.82
N GLY A 101 -19.46 -17.79 -2.71
CA GLY A 101 -18.87 -16.94 -3.74
C GLY A 101 -17.73 -16.06 -3.24
N VAL A 102 -17.15 -16.33 -2.07
CA VAL A 102 -16.00 -15.60 -1.53
C VAL A 102 -14.76 -16.48 -1.66
N TYR A 103 -13.93 -16.17 -2.66
CA TYR A 103 -12.72 -16.94 -3.00
C TYR A 103 -11.48 -16.23 -2.46
N ILE A 104 -10.86 -16.79 -1.44
CA ILE A 104 -9.65 -16.24 -0.81
C ILE A 104 -8.46 -17.16 -1.10
N ALA A 105 -7.39 -16.61 -1.62
CA ALA A 105 -6.08 -17.24 -1.70
C ALA A 105 -5.16 -16.55 -0.70
N GLY A 106 -5.16 -17.04 0.53
CA GLY A 106 -4.29 -16.52 1.60
C GLY A 106 -2.87 -17.05 1.46
N ARG A 107 -2.69 -18.35 1.19
CA ARG A 107 -1.39 -19.02 1.12
C ARG A 107 -1.08 -19.49 -0.30
N PHE A 108 0.21 -19.41 -0.65
CA PHE A 108 0.74 -20.14 -1.80
C PHE A 108 1.05 -21.59 -1.39
N THR A 109 0.50 -22.55 -2.11
CA THR A 109 0.64 -23.98 -1.83
C THR A 109 1.15 -24.78 -3.04
N GLY A 110 1.99 -24.13 -3.86
CA GLY A 110 2.59 -24.73 -5.04
C GLY A 110 2.02 -24.20 -6.37
N ALA A 111 0.80 -23.68 -6.36
CA ALA A 111 0.20 -23.00 -7.50
C ALA A 111 -0.73 -21.87 -7.04
N PRO A 112 -0.90 -20.80 -7.82
CA PRO A 112 -1.97 -19.83 -7.64
C PRO A 112 -3.35 -20.51 -7.72
N ARG A 113 -4.32 -19.99 -6.93
CA ARG A 113 -5.70 -20.48 -7.00
C ARG A 113 -6.38 -19.96 -8.26
N GLN A 114 -6.94 -20.84 -9.07
CA GLN A 114 -7.72 -20.46 -10.25
C GLN A 114 -9.22 -20.51 -9.91
N VAL A 115 -9.95 -19.45 -10.25
CA VAL A 115 -11.40 -19.34 -10.12
C VAL A 115 -11.98 -18.95 -11.45
N VAL A 116 -12.94 -19.75 -11.96
CA VAL A 116 -13.62 -19.46 -13.22
C VAL A 116 -15.01 -18.92 -12.96
N LEU A 117 -15.24 -17.68 -13.37
CA LEU A 117 -16.56 -17.07 -13.41
C LEU A 117 -17.08 -17.01 -14.85
N HIS A 118 -18.37 -16.84 -15.00
CA HIS A 118 -19.01 -16.78 -16.32
C HIS A 118 -19.81 -15.50 -16.51
N ASP A 119 -19.71 -14.93 -17.70
CA ASP A 119 -20.59 -13.86 -18.14
C ASP A 119 -21.27 -14.23 -19.48
N ARG A 120 -21.98 -13.29 -20.08
CA ARG A 120 -22.65 -13.48 -21.38
C ARG A 120 -21.70 -13.86 -22.54
N HIS A 121 -20.40 -13.68 -22.38
CA HIS A 121 -19.37 -13.99 -23.37
C HIS A 121 -18.62 -15.30 -23.07
N GLY A 122 -19.00 -16.03 -22.03
CA GLY A 122 -18.37 -17.30 -21.59
C GLY A 122 -17.51 -17.16 -20.35
N ALA A 123 -16.51 -18.04 -20.23
CA ALA A 123 -15.65 -18.14 -19.06
C ALA A 123 -14.62 -17.01 -18.97
N ILE A 124 -14.36 -16.56 -17.74
CA ILE A 124 -13.24 -15.68 -17.35
C ILE A 124 -12.53 -16.37 -16.19
N GLU A 125 -11.25 -16.58 -16.33
CA GLU A 125 -10.39 -17.10 -15.27
C GLU A 125 -9.80 -15.96 -14.46
N PHE A 126 -9.88 -16.07 -13.13
CA PHE A 126 -9.15 -15.26 -12.18
C PHE A 126 -8.06 -16.12 -11.54
N THR A 127 -6.81 -15.76 -11.80
CA THR A 127 -5.62 -16.38 -11.20
C THR A 127 -5.23 -15.59 -9.97
N LEU A 128 -5.45 -16.16 -8.79
CA LEU A 128 -5.22 -15.51 -7.49
C LEU A 128 -3.84 -15.90 -6.98
N LEU A 129 -2.88 -14.98 -7.09
CA LEU A 129 -1.51 -15.14 -6.58
C LEU A 129 -1.37 -14.32 -5.29
N PRO A 130 -1.34 -14.95 -4.12
CA PRO A 130 -1.09 -14.25 -2.85
C PRO A 130 0.31 -13.65 -2.84
N PHE A 131 0.59 -12.80 -1.85
CA PHE A 131 1.94 -12.32 -1.64
C PHE A 131 2.90 -13.50 -1.41
N VAL A 132 3.95 -13.59 -2.22
CA VAL A 132 4.97 -14.63 -2.11
C VAL A 132 6.36 -14.04 -2.02
N ARG A 133 7.24 -14.72 -1.31
CA ARG A 133 8.69 -14.47 -1.33
C ARG A 133 9.36 -15.57 -2.15
N ALA A 134 10.50 -15.28 -2.75
CA ALA A 134 11.27 -16.26 -3.51
C ALA A 134 11.53 -17.56 -2.72
N ALA A 135 11.81 -17.45 -1.42
CA ALA A 135 12.00 -18.60 -0.54
C ALA A 135 10.74 -19.48 -0.42
N THR A 136 9.55 -18.86 -0.37
CA THR A 136 8.28 -19.59 -0.31
C THR A 136 8.05 -20.38 -1.60
N VAL A 137 8.28 -19.75 -2.74
CA VAL A 137 8.08 -20.43 -4.05
C VAL A 137 9.08 -21.56 -4.22
N ARG A 138 10.38 -21.36 -3.88
CA ARG A 138 11.40 -22.43 -3.89
C ARG A 138 11.01 -23.63 -3.03
N HIS A 139 10.38 -23.41 -1.90
CA HIS A 139 9.94 -24.51 -1.03
C HIS A 139 8.93 -25.43 -1.73
N TYR A 140 7.98 -24.86 -2.47
CA TYR A 140 6.96 -25.64 -3.17
C TYR A 140 7.35 -26.09 -4.57
N LEU A 141 8.28 -25.38 -5.22
CA LEU A 141 8.79 -25.67 -6.58
C LEU A 141 10.31 -25.83 -6.54
N PRO A 142 10.83 -26.88 -5.90
CA PRO A 142 12.28 -27.05 -5.66
C PRO A 142 13.08 -27.26 -6.95
N ASP A 143 12.45 -27.74 -8.03
CA ASP A 143 13.09 -27.99 -9.33
C ASP A 143 13.12 -26.75 -10.24
N ALA A 144 12.45 -25.67 -9.85
CA ALA A 144 12.44 -24.43 -10.62
C ALA A 144 13.70 -23.60 -10.35
N ASP A 145 14.28 -23.01 -11.41
CA ASP A 145 15.42 -22.11 -11.29
C ASP A 145 14.94 -20.73 -10.77
N ILE A 146 14.95 -20.58 -9.46
CA ILE A 146 14.49 -19.38 -8.76
C ILE A 146 15.69 -18.66 -8.14
N THR A 147 16.14 -17.60 -8.77
CA THR A 147 17.28 -16.78 -8.33
C THR A 147 16.84 -15.52 -7.55
N ASP A 148 15.71 -14.95 -7.94
CA ASP A 148 15.18 -13.67 -7.45
C ASP A 148 13.64 -13.69 -7.35
N TYR A 149 13.07 -12.51 -7.12
CA TYR A 149 11.63 -12.33 -6.98
C TYR A 149 10.88 -12.49 -8.32
N ASP A 150 11.46 -11.99 -9.40
CA ASP A 150 10.88 -12.06 -10.74
C ASP A 150 10.79 -13.48 -11.25
N SER A 151 11.86 -14.26 -11.11
CA SER A 151 11.89 -15.69 -11.48
C SER A 151 10.95 -16.52 -10.61
N ALA A 152 10.79 -16.17 -9.31
CA ALA A 152 9.87 -16.85 -8.40
C ALA A 152 8.41 -16.67 -8.86
N VAL A 153 8.00 -15.45 -9.17
CA VAL A 153 6.64 -15.19 -9.67
C VAL A 153 6.44 -15.82 -11.05
N GLY A 154 7.45 -15.75 -11.92
CA GLY A 154 7.43 -16.44 -13.19
C GLY A 154 7.18 -17.95 -13.06
N ALA A 155 7.93 -18.61 -12.15
CA ALA A 155 7.74 -20.03 -11.86
C ALA A 155 6.34 -20.33 -11.27
N ALA A 156 5.87 -19.51 -10.32
CA ALA A 156 4.55 -19.68 -9.72
C ALA A 156 3.41 -19.55 -10.75
N LEU A 157 3.54 -18.66 -11.74
CA LEU A 157 2.54 -18.50 -12.79
C LEU A 157 2.63 -19.59 -13.87
N ALA A 158 3.83 -20.13 -14.12
CA ALA A 158 4.06 -21.15 -15.14
C ALA A 158 3.41 -22.51 -14.84
N VAL A 159 3.14 -22.81 -13.55
CA VAL A 159 2.44 -24.06 -13.17
C VAL A 159 0.93 -23.99 -13.41
N CYS A 160 0.38 -22.83 -13.78
CA CYS A 160 -1.05 -22.67 -14.04
C CYS A 160 -1.38 -22.95 -15.50
N GLU A 161 -2.11 -24.02 -15.76
CA GLU A 161 -2.71 -24.23 -17.08
C GLU A 161 -3.90 -23.29 -17.28
N PRO A 162 -3.98 -22.58 -18.42
CA PRO A 162 -5.10 -21.67 -18.69
C PRO A 162 -6.45 -22.40 -18.72
N ALA A 163 -7.37 -22.03 -17.81
CA ALA A 163 -8.71 -22.59 -17.74
C ALA A 163 -9.74 -21.83 -18.61
N ALA A 164 -9.38 -20.63 -19.09
CA ALA A 164 -10.25 -19.82 -19.96
C ALA A 164 -9.41 -18.88 -20.86
N PRO A 165 -9.95 -18.44 -22.01
CA PRO A 165 -9.22 -17.54 -22.92
C PRO A 165 -9.12 -16.09 -22.40
N ARG A 166 -10.00 -15.69 -21.49
CA ARG A 166 -9.97 -14.38 -20.83
C ARG A 166 -9.47 -14.58 -19.41
N ARG A 167 -8.26 -14.11 -19.14
CA ARG A 167 -7.55 -14.35 -17.89
C ARG A 167 -7.28 -13.03 -17.17
N VAL A 168 -7.57 -12.97 -15.88
CA VAL A 168 -7.30 -11.85 -15.00
C VAL A 168 -6.36 -12.33 -13.89
N LEU A 169 -5.22 -11.69 -13.74
CA LEU A 169 -4.34 -11.91 -12.58
C LEU A 169 -4.78 -11.03 -11.43
N VAL A 170 -4.79 -11.57 -10.22
CA VAL A 170 -4.91 -10.81 -8.97
C VAL A 170 -3.66 -11.08 -8.15
N ALA A 171 -2.88 -10.05 -7.85
CA ALA A 171 -1.62 -10.20 -7.14
C ALA A 171 -1.30 -9.00 -6.26
N HIS A 172 -0.47 -9.22 -5.24
CA HIS A 172 0.00 -8.17 -4.34
C HIS A 172 1.53 -8.18 -4.32
N GLN A 173 2.15 -7.42 -5.24
CA GLN A 173 3.58 -7.50 -5.48
C GLN A 173 4.13 -6.14 -5.95
N MET A 174 5.43 -5.92 -5.72
CA MET A 174 6.15 -4.80 -6.31
C MET A 174 6.45 -5.08 -7.77
N VAL A 175 5.78 -4.35 -8.67
CA VAL A 175 5.88 -4.54 -10.13
C VAL A 175 6.44 -3.30 -10.80
N VAL A 176 7.38 -3.49 -11.69
CA VAL A 176 8.03 -2.43 -12.47
C VAL A 176 7.82 -2.66 -13.97
N SER A 177 7.99 -1.64 -14.79
CA SER A 177 8.02 -1.78 -16.24
C SER A 177 9.40 -1.38 -16.75
N GLY A 178 10.23 -2.36 -17.06
CA GLY A 178 11.63 -2.15 -17.34
C GLY A 178 12.36 -1.44 -16.18
N VAL A 179 12.99 -0.30 -16.45
CA VAL A 179 13.72 0.49 -15.43
C VAL A 179 12.88 1.55 -14.72
N CYS A 180 11.57 1.64 -15.03
CA CYS A 180 10.69 2.65 -14.46
C CYS A 180 9.95 2.08 -13.22
N PRO A 181 10.31 2.51 -11.99
CA PRO A 181 9.57 2.13 -10.80
C PRO A 181 8.21 2.86 -10.75
N PRO A 182 7.21 2.28 -10.05
CA PRO A 182 5.98 2.99 -9.76
C PRO A 182 6.23 4.19 -8.84
N GLN A 183 5.29 5.13 -8.82
CA GLN A 183 5.31 6.24 -7.86
C GLN A 183 4.90 5.72 -6.49
N LEU A 184 5.83 5.74 -5.54
CA LEU A 184 5.60 5.34 -4.16
C LEU A 184 4.99 6.47 -3.35
N SER A 185 4.33 6.14 -2.25
CA SER A 185 3.99 7.03 -1.15
C SER A 185 4.73 6.57 0.11
N GLY A 186 4.87 7.42 1.12
CA GLY A 186 5.62 7.09 2.32
C GLY A 186 4.96 6.04 3.23
N SER A 187 3.81 5.51 2.83
CA SER A 187 3.09 4.43 3.54
C SER A 187 3.54 3.03 3.15
N GLU A 188 4.15 2.87 1.96
CA GLU A 188 4.71 1.60 1.55
C GLU A 188 6.07 1.39 2.22
N THR A 189 6.28 0.23 2.81
CA THR A 189 7.60 -0.25 3.20
C THR A 189 8.35 -0.64 1.93
N ALA A 190 8.86 0.36 1.20
CA ALA A 190 9.73 0.07 0.07
C ALA A 190 11.03 -0.54 0.60
N PRO A 191 11.46 -1.69 0.11
CA PRO A 191 12.83 -2.09 0.30
C PRO A 191 13.71 -1.01 -0.35
N LEU A 192 14.50 -0.31 0.46
CA LEU A 192 15.46 0.73 0.03
C LEU A 192 16.65 0.15 -0.76
N THR A 193 16.43 -0.90 -1.50
CA THR A 193 17.42 -1.46 -2.41
C THR A 193 17.15 -0.92 -3.81
N VAL A 194 17.79 0.18 -4.11
CA VAL A 194 17.98 0.65 -5.48
C VAL A 194 18.82 -0.40 -6.20
N GLY A 195 18.15 -1.33 -6.83
CA GLY A 195 18.77 -2.44 -7.55
C GLY A 195 17.89 -3.69 -7.50
N THR A 196 16.82 -3.73 -8.26
CA THR A 196 16.19 -4.88 -8.95
C THR A 196 15.95 -6.23 -8.22
N VAL A 197 16.31 -6.43 -6.95
CA VAL A 197 16.23 -7.75 -6.31
C VAL A 197 14.82 -8.14 -5.85
N ASP A 198 13.95 -7.16 -5.60
CA ASP A 198 12.61 -7.38 -5.02
C ASP A 198 11.44 -6.88 -5.92
N SER A 199 11.68 -6.69 -7.22
CA SER A 199 10.64 -6.25 -8.15
C SER A 199 10.40 -7.27 -9.26
N ILE A 200 9.18 -7.27 -9.79
CA ILE A 200 8.73 -8.16 -10.86
C ILE A 200 8.55 -7.33 -12.12
N ASP A 201 9.03 -7.81 -13.27
CA ASP A 201 8.75 -7.16 -14.54
C ASP A 201 7.30 -7.40 -14.96
N ALA A 202 6.58 -6.33 -15.31
CA ALA A 202 5.21 -6.38 -15.82
C ALA A 202 5.05 -7.28 -17.06
N ALA A 203 6.12 -7.53 -17.82
CA ALA A 203 6.13 -8.44 -18.94
C ALA A 203 5.75 -9.88 -18.56
N ARG A 204 5.95 -10.30 -17.30
CA ARG A 204 5.51 -11.59 -16.76
C ARG A 204 3.99 -11.78 -16.86
N PHE A 205 3.23 -10.71 -16.97
CA PHE A 205 1.77 -10.72 -17.01
C PHE A 205 1.18 -10.65 -18.41
N ALA A 206 2.00 -10.74 -19.46
CA ALA A 206 1.56 -10.65 -20.87
C ALA A 206 0.49 -11.69 -21.27
N GLY A 207 0.38 -12.81 -20.55
CA GLY A 207 -0.65 -13.84 -20.77
C GLY A 207 -2.03 -13.50 -20.18
N PHE A 208 -2.16 -12.37 -19.47
CA PHE A 208 -3.40 -11.92 -18.84
C PHE A 208 -3.98 -10.72 -19.58
N CYS A 209 -5.30 -10.67 -19.72
CA CYS A 209 -5.96 -9.49 -20.30
C CYS A 209 -6.03 -8.31 -19.30
N TYR A 210 -5.90 -8.59 -17.99
CA TYR A 210 -5.80 -7.60 -16.94
C TYR A 210 -5.01 -8.16 -15.74
N ALA A 211 -4.14 -7.35 -15.15
CA ALA A 211 -3.46 -7.66 -13.90
C ALA A 211 -3.90 -6.64 -12.83
N ALA A 212 -4.66 -7.14 -11.87
CA ALA A 212 -5.14 -6.38 -10.71
C ALA A 212 -4.09 -6.44 -9.61
N LEU A 213 -3.40 -5.33 -9.36
CA LEU A 213 -2.29 -5.23 -8.42
C LEU A 213 -2.67 -4.42 -7.17
N GLY A 214 -2.20 -4.87 -6.01
CA GLY A 214 -2.08 -4.12 -4.76
C GLY A 214 -0.63 -3.95 -4.36
N HIS A 215 -0.36 -3.35 -3.23
CA HIS A 215 0.92 -3.00 -2.63
C HIS A 215 1.28 -1.52 -2.73
N ILE A 216 0.92 -0.85 -3.80
CA ILE A 216 1.21 0.58 -3.98
C ILE A 216 -0.07 1.38 -3.76
N HIS A 217 -0.04 2.30 -2.80
CA HIS A 217 -1.21 3.07 -2.34
C HIS A 217 -1.67 4.15 -3.32
N ARG A 218 -0.86 4.44 -4.34
CA ARG A 218 -1.22 5.36 -5.43
C ARG A 218 -1.78 4.58 -6.62
N ALA A 219 -3.04 4.83 -6.98
CA ALA A 219 -3.65 4.24 -8.16
C ALA A 219 -2.89 4.64 -9.43
N GLN A 220 -2.32 3.68 -10.15
CA GLN A 220 -1.49 3.92 -11.32
C GLN A 220 -1.36 2.68 -12.21
N ARG A 221 -1.04 2.89 -13.48
CA ARG A 221 -0.64 1.82 -14.40
C ARG A 221 0.85 1.49 -14.28
N VAL A 222 1.21 0.29 -14.67
CA VAL A 222 2.62 -0.14 -14.80
C VAL A 222 2.87 -0.52 -16.26
N GLY A 223 3.54 0.34 -16.99
CA GLY A 223 3.74 0.18 -18.44
C GLY A 223 2.45 0.38 -19.23
N ILE A 224 1.60 -0.64 -19.29
CA ILE A 224 0.33 -0.63 -20.02
C ILE A 224 -0.87 -0.47 -19.07
N ASP A 225 -2.01 0.03 -19.60
CA ASP A 225 -3.21 0.28 -18.80
C ASP A 225 -3.81 -0.97 -18.15
N ALA A 226 -3.59 -2.13 -18.75
CA ALA A 226 -4.10 -3.40 -18.27
C ALA A 226 -3.32 -3.97 -17.07
N VAL A 227 -2.14 -3.47 -16.77
CA VAL A 227 -1.37 -3.80 -15.55
C VAL A 227 -1.45 -2.62 -14.61
N ARG A 228 -2.16 -2.77 -13.48
CA ARG A 228 -2.56 -1.60 -12.70
C ARG A 228 -2.63 -1.86 -11.21
N TYR A 229 -2.13 -0.90 -10.44
CA TYR A 229 -2.39 -0.76 -9.00
C TYR A 229 -3.72 -0.07 -8.77
N ALA A 230 -4.56 -0.62 -7.88
CA ALA A 230 -5.81 0.02 -7.46
C ALA A 230 -5.55 1.25 -6.60
N GLY A 231 -4.51 1.21 -5.80
CA GLY A 231 -4.25 2.14 -4.71
C GLY A 231 -5.12 1.88 -3.48
N SER A 232 -4.75 2.48 -2.36
CA SER A 232 -5.55 2.41 -1.14
C SER A 232 -6.82 3.26 -1.25
N PRO A 233 -7.94 2.84 -0.66
CA PRO A 233 -9.21 3.58 -0.74
C PRO A 233 -9.24 4.83 0.15
N LEU A 234 -8.35 4.90 1.15
CA LEU A 234 -8.15 6.06 2.03
C LEU A 234 -6.70 6.53 1.97
N CYS A 235 -6.48 7.78 2.39
CA CYS A 235 -5.16 8.34 2.62
C CYS A 235 -4.62 7.81 3.96
N TYR A 236 -3.45 7.21 3.95
CA TYR A 236 -2.78 6.68 5.14
C TYR A 236 -1.44 7.36 5.44
N HIS A 237 -0.96 8.21 4.55
CA HIS A 237 0.27 8.96 4.71
C HIS A 237 0.15 10.38 4.13
N LEU A 238 1.00 11.30 4.62
CA LEU A 238 1.01 12.69 4.19
C LEU A 238 1.21 12.85 2.67
N ASP A 239 2.09 12.03 2.08
CA ASP A 239 2.39 12.09 0.64
C ASP A 239 1.22 11.67 -0.26
N GLU A 240 0.17 11.10 0.34
CA GLU A 240 -1.07 10.75 -0.33
C GLU A 240 -2.12 11.87 -0.23
N CYS A 241 -1.87 12.90 0.61
CA CYS A 241 -2.80 13.99 0.82
C CYS A 241 -3.03 14.79 -0.46
N GLY A 242 -4.29 15.15 -0.69
CA GLY A 242 -4.70 15.88 -1.91
C GLY A 242 -4.83 15.00 -3.16
N ALA A 243 -4.40 13.75 -3.13
CA ALA A 243 -4.67 12.82 -4.22
C ALA A 243 -6.11 12.29 -4.14
N GLN A 244 -6.83 12.29 -5.27
CA GLN A 244 -8.16 11.71 -5.35
C GLN A 244 -8.06 10.19 -5.21
N LYS A 245 -8.56 9.64 -4.11
CA LYS A 245 -8.68 8.19 -3.92
C LYS A 245 -9.82 7.64 -4.76
N SER A 246 -9.67 6.40 -5.22
CA SER A 246 -10.64 5.78 -6.13
C SER A 246 -10.60 4.26 -6.01
N VAL A 247 -11.64 3.61 -6.52
CA VAL A 247 -11.65 2.19 -6.89
C VAL A 247 -11.66 2.07 -8.41
N THR A 248 -11.10 1.01 -8.95
CA THR A 248 -11.03 0.83 -10.40
C THR A 248 -12.16 -0.07 -10.90
N LEU A 249 -13.07 0.47 -11.70
CA LEU A 249 -14.05 -0.31 -12.44
C LEU A 249 -13.42 -0.85 -13.72
N VAL A 250 -13.41 -2.17 -13.87
CA VAL A 250 -12.88 -2.86 -15.04
C VAL A 250 -14.02 -3.55 -15.78
N ARG A 251 -14.08 -3.35 -17.09
CA ARG A 251 -15.02 -4.05 -17.97
C ARG A 251 -14.23 -4.99 -18.89
N ILE A 252 -14.48 -6.29 -18.75
CA ILE A 252 -13.98 -7.32 -19.65
C ILE A 252 -15.06 -7.68 -20.67
N GLY A 253 -14.74 -7.52 -21.93
CA GLY A 253 -15.58 -7.92 -23.06
C GLY A 253 -15.20 -9.28 -23.63
N LYS A 254 -15.63 -9.55 -24.86
CA LYS A 254 -15.38 -10.83 -25.53
C LYS A 254 -13.88 -11.09 -25.78
N ARG A 255 -13.08 -10.06 -26.05
CA ARG A 255 -11.66 -10.16 -26.45
C ARG A 255 -10.67 -9.70 -25.38
N GLY A 256 -11.13 -9.31 -24.20
CA GLY A 256 -10.30 -8.76 -23.11
C GLY A 256 -10.86 -7.44 -22.57
N VAL A 257 -10.01 -6.60 -22.02
CA VAL A 257 -10.42 -5.30 -21.43
C VAL A 257 -11.04 -4.38 -22.47
N GLU A 258 -12.24 -3.89 -22.17
CA GLU A 258 -12.94 -2.87 -22.97
C GLU A 258 -12.85 -1.49 -22.34
N LYS A 259 -12.86 -1.41 -21.01
CA LYS A 259 -12.80 -0.12 -20.27
C LYS A 259 -12.19 -0.32 -18.89
N ILE A 260 -11.37 0.66 -18.52
CA ILE A 260 -10.83 0.82 -17.16
C ILE A 260 -11.21 2.24 -16.74
N GLU A 261 -11.88 2.36 -15.60
CA GLU A 261 -12.41 3.62 -15.12
C GLU A 261 -12.18 3.78 -13.62
N PRO A 262 -11.41 4.78 -13.18
CA PRO A 262 -11.34 5.12 -11.77
C PRO A 262 -12.64 5.75 -11.31
N LEU A 263 -13.26 5.17 -10.29
CA LEU A 263 -14.45 5.73 -9.65
C LEU A 263 -13.99 6.44 -8.37
N PRO A 264 -14.20 7.75 -8.23
CA PRO A 264 -13.71 8.51 -7.10
C PRO A 264 -14.40 8.09 -5.80
N LEU A 265 -13.62 8.09 -4.71
CA LEU A 265 -14.08 7.93 -3.34
C LEU A 265 -13.96 9.26 -2.60
N THR A 266 -14.93 9.55 -1.76
CA THR A 266 -14.90 10.74 -0.90
C THR A 266 -14.74 10.30 0.54
N PRO A 267 -13.64 10.63 1.25
CA PRO A 267 -13.48 10.27 2.64
C PRO A 267 -14.49 10.99 3.52
N ARG A 268 -14.85 10.39 4.66
CA ARG A 268 -15.66 11.05 5.68
C ARG A 268 -14.89 12.23 6.30
N ARG A 269 -13.60 12.01 6.56
CA ARG A 269 -12.64 12.99 7.07
C ARG A 269 -11.40 12.91 6.17
N ALA A 270 -11.01 14.02 5.58
CA ALA A 270 -9.78 14.08 4.80
C ALA A 270 -8.56 14.21 5.72
N ILE A 271 -7.40 13.75 5.26
CA ILE A 271 -6.13 14.14 5.88
C ILE A 271 -5.65 15.39 5.14
N ARG A 272 -5.51 16.50 5.86
CA ARG A 272 -5.09 17.80 5.30
C ARG A 272 -3.73 18.20 5.84
N HIS A 273 -2.87 18.68 4.96
CA HIS A 273 -1.60 19.28 5.32
C HIS A 273 -1.75 20.79 5.42
N LEU A 274 -1.53 21.34 6.61
CA LEU A 274 -1.53 22.79 6.84
C LEU A 274 -0.08 23.24 7.08
N THR A 275 0.33 24.31 6.39
CA THR A 275 1.67 24.89 6.55
C THR A 275 1.57 26.36 6.84
N GLY A 276 2.22 26.83 7.90
CA GLY A 276 2.22 28.25 8.28
C GLY A 276 2.55 28.49 9.76
N PRO A 277 2.60 29.78 10.20
CA PRO A 277 2.71 30.11 11.63
C PRO A 277 1.48 29.61 12.38
N LEU A 278 1.68 29.07 13.60
CA LEU A 278 0.60 28.51 14.41
C LEU A 278 -0.56 29.50 14.60
N ALA A 279 -0.25 30.75 14.93
CA ALA A 279 -1.27 31.79 15.16
C ALA A 279 -2.22 31.96 13.95
N LYS A 280 -1.68 31.88 12.70
CA LYS A 280 -2.51 31.96 11.49
C LYS A 280 -3.31 30.70 11.24
N LEU A 281 -2.75 29.52 11.54
CA LEU A 281 -3.46 28.27 11.33
C LEU A 281 -4.69 28.13 12.23
N VAL A 282 -4.65 28.68 13.45
CA VAL A 282 -5.75 28.58 14.42
C VAL A 282 -6.71 29.78 14.42
N GLU A 283 -6.41 30.86 13.69
CA GLU A 283 -7.22 32.08 13.65
C GLU A 283 -8.60 31.88 13.02
N HIS A 284 -8.64 31.15 11.89
CA HIS A 284 -9.87 30.87 11.16
C HIS A 284 -9.93 29.41 10.73
N PRO A 285 -10.21 28.48 11.66
CA PRO A 285 -10.24 27.06 11.36
C PRO A 285 -11.40 26.71 10.42
N THR A 286 -11.12 25.90 9.39
CA THR A 286 -12.10 25.38 8.46
C THR A 286 -12.03 23.86 8.44
N ASP A 287 -13.17 23.18 8.16
CA ASP A 287 -13.25 21.72 8.07
C ASP A 287 -12.61 21.04 9.29
N THR A 288 -13.04 21.46 10.48
CA THR A 288 -12.43 21.09 11.76
C THR A 288 -12.54 19.60 12.10
N GLU A 289 -13.44 18.88 11.45
CA GLU A 289 -13.58 17.42 11.57
C GLU A 289 -12.49 16.64 10.83
N ASP A 290 -11.78 17.28 9.88
CA ASP A 290 -10.71 16.64 9.14
C ASP A 290 -9.50 16.34 10.03
N TYR A 291 -8.72 15.34 9.61
CA TYR A 291 -7.43 15.03 10.22
C TYR A 291 -6.39 16.03 9.76
N ILE A 292 -5.71 16.68 10.70
CA ILE A 292 -4.72 17.71 10.41
C ILE A 292 -3.31 17.21 10.65
N TRP A 293 -2.47 17.39 9.65
CA TRP A 293 -1.03 17.29 9.75
C TRP A 293 -0.45 18.68 9.52
N ALA A 294 0.08 19.32 10.58
CA ALA A 294 0.59 20.68 10.52
C ALA A 294 2.11 20.71 10.41
N THR A 295 2.63 21.60 9.53
CA THR A 295 4.03 21.96 9.50
C THR A 295 4.16 23.45 9.85
N LEU A 296 4.67 23.73 11.04
CA LEU A 296 4.84 25.09 11.51
C LEU A 296 6.05 25.77 10.89
N THR A 297 5.87 27.03 10.50
CA THR A 297 6.93 27.90 9.97
C THR A 297 7.43 28.90 11.01
N ASP A 298 6.99 28.75 12.27
CA ASP A 298 7.45 29.58 13.38
C ASP A 298 8.96 29.41 13.58
N PRO A 299 9.70 30.53 13.85
CA PRO A 299 11.16 30.51 13.90
C PRO A 299 11.71 29.72 15.10
N THR A 300 10.91 29.50 16.13
CA THR A 300 11.28 28.74 17.33
C THR A 300 10.15 27.81 17.73
N PRO A 301 10.43 26.66 18.35
CA PRO A 301 9.39 25.80 18.91
C PRO A 301 8.51 26.56 19.89
N LEU A 302 7.21 26.48 19.72
CA LEU A 302 6.22 27.14 20.57
C LEU A 302 5.80 26.24 21.74
N PRO A 303 5.60 26.77 22.93
CA PRO A 303 5.07 26.01 24.05
C PRO A 303 3.64 25.52 23.71
N ASP A 304 3.34 24.29 24.07
CA ASP A 304 2.02 23.67 23.91
C ASP A 304 1.38 23.80 22.51
N ALA A 305 2.21 23.90 21.46
CA ALA A 305 1.75 24.11 20.08
C ALA A 305 0.70 23.07 19.65
N MET A 306 0.90 21.81 19.99
CA MET A 306 -0.07 20.75 19.66
C MET A 306 -1.40 20.95 20.41
N ALA A 307 -1.38 21.41 21.67
CA ALA A 307 -2.61 21.68 22.44
C ALA A 307 -3.38 22.86 21.83
N GLN A 308 -2.67 23.93 21.42
CA GLN A 308 -3.26 25.07 20.74
C GLN A 308 -3.86 24.66 19.38
N LEU A 309 -3.16 23.83 18.61
CA LEU A 309 -3.66 23.30 17.33
C LEU A 309 -4.91 22.44 17.55
N ARG A 310 -4.92 21.57 18.57
CA ARG A 310 -6.07 20.71 18.88
C ARG A 310 -7.28 21.47 19.41
N ALA A 311 -7.10 22.65 19.99
CA ALA A 311 -8.22 23.51 20.37
C ALA A 311 -8.99 24.03 19.16
N ALA A 312 -8.32 24.25 18.03
CA ALA A 312 -8.93 24.67 16.77
C ALA A 312 -9.33 23.48 15.88
N TYR A 313 -8.52 22.42 15.89
CA TYR A 313 -8.69 21.20 15.10
C TYR A 313 -8.58 19.97 16.01
N PRO A 314 -9.69 19.48 16.56
CA PRO A 314 -9.68 18.35 17.52
C PRO A 314 -8.97 17.10 16.99
N ASN A 315 -9.00 16.89 15.68
CA ASN A 315 -8.38 15.76 14.99
C ASN A 315 -6.96 16.09 14.47
N ALA A 316 -6.23 17.01 15.11
CA ALA A 316 -4.83 17.23 14.77
C ALA A 316 -3.98 16.01 15.14
N MET A 317 -3.50 15.32 14.10
CA MET A 317 -2.75 14.07 14.19
C MET A 317 -1.27 14.28 14.47
N ARG A 318 -0.69 15.27 13.79
CA ARG A 318 0.74 15.49 13.82
C ARG A 318 1.10 16.97 13.63
N LEU A 319 2.19 17.36 14.28
CA LEU A 319 2.78 18.67 14.15
C LEU A 319 4.28 18.51 13.98
N ASP A 320 4.77 19.05 12.87
CA ASP A 320 6.19 19.13 12.54
C ASP A 320 6.60 20.60 12.45
N TYR A 321 7.89 20.89 12.58
CA TYR A 321 8.44 22.21 12.32
C TYR A 321 9.22 22.21 11.01
N GLN A 322 9.08 23.27 10.22
CA GLN A 322 9.89 23.45 9.02
C GLN A 322 11.36 23.58 9.42
N PRO A 323 12.27 22.78 8.84
CA PRO A 323 13.69 22.90 9.15
C PRO A 323 14.17 24.32 8.84
N GLN A 324 14.73 25.00 9.84
CA GLN A 324 15.38 26.29 9.65
C GLN A 324 16.78 26.07 9.09
N GLY A 325 17.02 26.48 7.87
CA GLY A 325 18.33 26.46 7.26
C GLY A 325 18.39 25.57 6.00
N ALA A 326 18.58 26.23 4.88
CA ALA A 326 18.93 25.72 3.55
C ALA A 326 18.03 24.61 3.01
N ALA A 327 17.37 24.90 1.91
CA ALA A 327 16.83 23.92 1.00
C ALA A 327 17.91 22.87 0.66
N ALA A 328 18.00 21.81 1.44
CA ALA A 328 18.80 20.65 1.09
C ALA A 328 17.94 19.80 0.14
N GLN A 329 18.08 20.04 -1.15
CA GLN A 329 17.79 19.01 -2.15
C GLN A 329 18.48 17.71 -1.67
N PRO A 330 17.85 16.53 -1.80
CA PRO A 330 18.55 15.27 -1.58
C PRO A 330 19.65 15.17 -2.65
N ALA A 331 20.82 15.68 -2.31
CA ALA A 331 22.01 15.47 -3.12
C ALA A 331 22.34 13.99 -3.05
N ASP A 332 22.59 13.45 -4.19
CA ASP A 332 23.09 12.12 -4.49
C ASP A 332 24.09 11.61 -3.43
N MET A 333 23.59 11.01 -2.36
CA MET A 333 24.40 10.54 -1.22
C MET A 333 25.14 9.23 -1.52
N THR A 334 24.85 8.59 -2.65
CA THR A 334 25.35 7.25 -2.96
C THR A 334 26.82 7.20 -3.38
N GLN A 335 27.41 8.29 -3.87
CA GLN A 335 28.84 8.31 -4.26
C GLN A 335 29.78 8.82 -3.16
N ALA A 336 29.31 9.64 -2.22
CA ALA A 336 30.17 10.28 -1.20
C ALA A 336 30.47 9.40 0.04
N VAL A 337 29.74 8.29 0.22
CA VAL A 337 29.78 7.47 1.46
C VAL A 337 30.78 6.32 1.40
N ARG A 338 31.19 5.85 0.21
CA ARG A 338 32.12 4.74 0.08
C ARG A 338 33.54 5.13 0.51
N GLY A 339 33.98 4.60 1.66
CA GLY A 339 35.35 4.67 2.13
C GLY A 339 35.66 5.71 3.22
N LYS A 340 34.70 6.52 3.66
CA LYS A 340 34.92 7.45 4.77
C LYS A 340 34.77 6.78 6.14
N PRO A 341 35.64 7.10 7.11
CA PRO A 341 35.47 6.65 8.50
C PRO A 341 34.17 7.18 9.11
N PHE A 342 33.56 6.42 10.01
CA PHE A 342 32.31 6.80 10.69
C PHE A 342 32.35 8.22 11.29
N ALA A 343 33.47 8.60 11.90
CA ALA A 343 33.62 9.93 12.51
C ALA A 343 33.48 11.09 11.50
N GLU A 344 33.99 10.90 10.28
CA GLU A 344 33.84 11.89 9.20
C GLU A 344 32.42 11.91 8.65
N LEU A 345 31.83 10.75 8.46
CA LEU A 345 30.42 10.65 8.02
C LEU A 345 29.48 11.30 9.02
N PHE A 346 29.70 11.08 10.31
CA PHE A 346 28.90 11.69 11.37
C PHE A 346 29.10 13.21 11.44
N GLN A 347 30.33 13.68 11.25
CA GLN A 347 30.64 15.11 11.22
C GLN A 347 29.99 15.80 10.02
N ASP A 348 30.05 15.18 8.83
CA ASP A 348 29.40 15.68 7.62
C ASP A 348 27.89 15.74 7.80
N PHE A 349 27.29 14.67 8.35
CA PHE A 349 25.87 14.59 8.66
C PHE A 349 25.46 15.70 9.66
N PHE A 350 26.16 15.82 10.79
CA PHE A 350 25.89 16.80 11.82
C PHE A 350 25.98 18.24 11.28
N THR A 351 27.03 18.51 10.49
CA THR A 351 27.23 19.84 9.88
C THR A 351 26.10 20.16 8.92
N LYS A 352 25.67 19.17 8.15
CA LYS A 352 24.55 19.33 7.20
C LYS A 352 23.22 19.57 7.89
N MET A 353 22.96 18.87 9.02
CA MET A 353 21.69 18.97 9.76
C MET A 353 21.61 20.21 10.64
N ASN A 354 22.73 20.67 11.19
CA ASN A 354 22.75 21.77 12.18
C ASN A 354 23.36 23.07 11.65
N GLY A 355 23.87 23.10 10.40
CA GLY A 355 24.49 24.29 9.81
C GLY A 355 25.81 24.73 10.47
N ARG A 356 26.37 23.91 11.37
CA ARG A 356 27.64 24.16 12.07
C ARG A 356 28.44 22.86 12.24
N PRO A 357 29.76 22.93 12.32
CA PRO A 357 30.58 21.76 12.66
C PRO A 357 30.41 21.34 14.13
N LEU A 358 30.79 20.11 14.44
CA LEU A 358 30.87 19.60 15.81
C LEU A 358 31.92 20.40 16.61
N THR A 359 31.60 20.72 17.86
CA THR A 359 32.58 21.24 18.82
C THR A 359 33.53 20.13 19.27
N THR A 360 34.66 20.51 19.86
CA THR A 360 35.64 19.55 20.37
C THR A 360 35.05 18.58 21.41
N GLU A 361 34.14 19.07 22.26
CA GLU A 361 33.44 18.26 23.27
C GLU A 361 32.45 17.26 22.62
N GLU A 362 31.71 17.70 21.60
CA GLU A 362 30.79 16.84 20.85
C GLU A 362 31.54 15.75 20.09
N VAL A 363 32.72 16.04 19.50
CA VAL A 363 33.58 15.03 18.85
C VAL A 363 34.05 13.98 19.85
N LEU A 364 34.43 14.38 21.07
CA LEU A 364 34.85 13.46 22.12
C LEU A 364 33.68 12.58 22.58
N ALA A 365 32.49 13.15 22.74
CA ALA A 365 31.29 12.41 23.10
C ALA A 365 30.93 11.34 22.06
N VAL A 366 30.98 11.67 20.76
CA VAL A 366 30.71 10.73 19.65
C VAL A 366 31.73 9.59 19.64
N LYS A 367 33.03 9.88 19.86
CA LYS A 367 34.06 8.84 19.95
C LYS A 367 33.81 7.88 21.10
N LYS A 368 33.48 8.42 22.28
CA LYS A 368 33.19 7.60 23.46
C LYS A 368 31.97 6.69 23.26
N LEU A 369 30.87 7.22 22.71
CA LEU A 369 29.69 6.42 22.40
C LEU A 369 29.98 5.28 21.42
N ARG A 370 30.84 5.52 20.41
CA ARG A 370 31.26 4.48 19.47
C ARG A 370 32.07 3.38 20.14
N GLU A 371 33.01 3.75 21.03
CA GLU A 371 33.81 2.78 21.78
C GLU A 371 32.96 1.94 22.74
N GLU A 372 31.92 2.54 23.31
CA GLU A 372 30.95 1.82 24.15
C GLU A 372 30.06 0.88 23.32
N ALA A 373 29.57 1.31 22.17
CA ALA A 373 28.76 0.49 21.27
C ALA A 373 29.55 -0.72 20.73
N SER A 374 30.83 -0.54 20.37
CA SER A 374 31.68 -1.64 19.86
C SER A 374 32.11 -2.68 20.93
N LYS A 375 31.76 -2.48 22.21
CA LYS A 375 31.97 -3.46 23.29
C LYS A 375 30.73 -4.33 23.55
N ILE A 376 29.60 -4.03 22.89
CA ILE A 376 28.32 -4.71 23.07
C ILE A 376 28.06 -5.70 21.93
N GLU A 377 28.79 -5.58 20.79
CA GLU A 377 28.88 -6.59 19.74
C GLU A 377 29.96 -7.66 20.07
#